data_c0e44ec90ba6fbdbfe1ecbcc754e4803
#
_entry.id   c0e44ec90ba6fbdbfe1ecbcc754e4803
#
_cell.length_a   1.000
_cell.length_b   1.000
_cell.length_c   1.000
_cell.angle_alpha   90.00
_cell.angle_beta   90.00
_cell.angle_gamma   90.00
#
_symmetry.space_group_name_H-M   'P 1'
#
loop_
_entity.id
_entity.type
_entity.pdbx_description
1 polymer ?
#
loop_
_entity_poly.entity_id
_entity_poly.type
_entity_poly.pdbx_seq_one_letter_code
_entity_poly.pdbx_strand_id
1 'polypeptide(L)'
;MGPIALGHNAASQRHTHPLAVFTFAPMTESTSPSEFQCDTHGPAEATYLCAHLLEQPVQTWYCDPPSADQPHPDAWCAACERLFQQEGEWNERNEGGLDIRAVCHHCYEDARAASVKAMSSETQALWVDAVTACHERLAERQSLLTATHKLATHERWDYDQESATLTFSNAGVPAVVADVEFIGSISNTSGTWRWSWANFHLHPNVVGRISAVREYGREHHFAPLVVPQWKADVVDAWELAGVAAYVLEAQGVYRAPTDNGYLFMAIMGIRSAA
;
A
#
# COMPACT_ATOMS: atom_id res chain seq x y z
N MET A 1 6.79 -14.89 19.52
CA MET A 1 5.60 -14.26 20.11
C MET A 1 4.66 -13.93 18.96
N GLY A 2 3.42 -14.47 18.98
CA GLY A 2 2.47 -14.26 17.88
C GLY A 2 1.95 -12.81 17.84
N PRO A 3 1.49 -12.33 16.69
CA PRO A 3 0.95 -10.99 16.56
C PRO A 3 -0.27 -10.82 17.47
N ILE A 4 -0.32 -9.70 18.18
CA ILE A 4 -1.51 -9.31 18.95
C ILE A 4 -2.59 -8.92 17.96
N ALA A 5 -3.38 -9.89 17.52
CA ALA A 5 -4.55 -9.63 16.70
C ALA A 5 -5.65 -9.04 17.59
N LEU A 6 -6.10 -7.84 17.27
CA LEU A 6 -7.39 -7.37 17.76
C LEU A 6 -8.46 -8.32 17.20
N GLY A 7 -9.24 -8.94 18.08
CA GLY A 7 -10.14 -10.03 17.78
C GLY A 7 -11.09 -9.76 16.62
N HIS A 8 -11.34 -10.82 15.88
CA HIS A 8 -12.29 -10.84 14.78
C HIS A 8 -13.72 -10.84 15.33
N ASN A 9 -14.42 -9.73 15.19
CA ASN A 9 -15.87 -9.78 15.12
C ASN A 9 -16.26 -9.48 13.68
N ALA A 10 -16.70 -10.51 12.97
CA ALA A 10 -17.29 -10.41 11.65
C ALA A 10 -18.65 -9.73 11.75
N ALA A 11 -18.67 -8.40 11.86
CA ALA A 11 -19.88 -7.63 11.65
C ALA A 11 -20.01 -7.36 10.16
N SER A 12 -21.11 -7.84 9.58
CA SER A 12 -21.50 -7.65 8.19
C SER A 12 -21.50 -6.15 7.84
N GLN A 13 -20.50 -5.73 7.08
CA GLN A 13 -20.42 -4.37 6.56
C GLN A 13 -21.13 -4.28 5.25
N ARG A 14 -22.14 -3.43 5.18
CA ARG A 14 -22.63 -2.92 3.89
C ARG A 14 -21.90 -1.61 3.64
N HIS A 15 -20.77 -1.69 2.93
CA HIS A 15 -20.16 -0.50 2.35
C HIS A 15 -21.05 -0.01 1.21
N THR A 16 -21.78 1.08 1.44
CA THR A 16 -22.52 1.81 0.41
C THR A 16 -21.76 3.09 0.06
N HIS A 17 -20.48 2.98 -0.31
CA HIS A 17 -19.85 3.97 -1.19
C HIS A 17 -18.86 3.22 -2.08
N PRO A 18 -19.09 3.24 -3.40
CA PRO A 18 -18.10 2.73 -4.32
C PRO A 18 -16.87 3.62 -4.19
N LEU A 19 -15.70 3.01 -3.91
CA LEU A 19 -14.45 3.57 -4.37
C LEU A 19 -14.71 3.91 -5.84
N ALA A 20 -14.60 5.18 -6.21
CA ALA A 20 -14.75 5.59 -7.58
C ALA A 20 -13.66 4.83 -8.37
N VAL A 21 -14.06 3.71 -8.95
CA VAL A 21 -13.30 3.04 -9.99
C VAL A 21 -13.49 3.96 -11.19
N PHE A 22 -12.57 4.89 -11.38
CA PHE A 22 -12.43 5.52 -12.68
C PHE A 22 -11.93 4.45 -13.61
N THR A 23 -12.87 3.82 -14.31
CA THR A 23 -12.61 3.05 -15.49
C THR A 23 -11.97 3.97 -16.50
N PHE A 24 -10.73 3.67 -16.88
CA PHE A 24 -10.19 4.11 -18.15
C PHE A 24 -11.26 3.83 -19.20
N ALA A 25 -11.60 4.83 -20.01
CA ALA A 25 -12.42 4.59 -21.18
C ALA A 25 -11.69 3.53 -22.00
N PRO A 26 -12.30 2.40 -22.30
CA PRO A 26 -11.64 1.42 -23.12
C PRO A 26 -11.47 2.05 -24.50
N MET A 27 -10.24 2.14 -24.98
CA MET A 27 -10.03 2.16 -26.41
C MET A 27 -10.64 0.86 -26.93
N THR A 28 -11.87 0.99 -27.45
CA THR A 28 -12.59 -0.10 -28.06
C THR A 28 -11.93 -0.46 -29.37
N GLU A 29 -10.92 -1.30 -29.30
CA GLU A 29 -10.66 -2.27 -30.35
C GLU A 29 -10.44 -3.61 -29.63
N SER A 30 -11.37 -4.52 -29.88
CA SER A 30 -11.29 -5.95 -29.57
C SER A 30 -10.09 -6.51 -30.30
N THR A 31 -8.91 -6.33 -29.76
CA THR A 31 -7.71 -7.07 -30.15
C THR A 31 -7.63 -8.26 -29.22
N SER A 32 -7.70 -9.46 -29.79
CA SER A 32 -7.22 -10.68 -29.15
C SER A 32 -5.89 -10.36 -28.47
N PRO A 33 -5.58 -10.92 -27.26
CA PRO A 33 -4.31 -10.67 -26.62
C PRO A 33 -3.20 -10.90 -27.66
N SER A 34 -2.46 -9.85 -27.98
CA SER A 34 -1.40 -9.94 -28.99
C SER A 34 -0.35 -10.86 -28.43
N GLU A 35 -0.18 -12.04 -29.03
CA GLU A 35 0.90 -12.95 -28.68
C GLU A 35 2.23 -12.18 -28.80
N PHE A 36 2.81 -11.85 -27.67
CA PHE A 36 4.13 -11.23 -27.60
C PHE A 36 5.19 -12.32 -27.59
N GLN A 37 6.16 -12.23 -28.50
CA GLN A 37 7.28 -13.15 -28.54
C GLN A 37 8.43 -12.56 -27.73
N CYS A 38 8.66 -13.11 -26.52
CA CYS A 38 9.83 -12.76 -25.74
C CYS A 38 11.03 -13.54 -26.21
N ASP A 39 12.15 -12.86 -26.49
CA ASP A 39 13.40 -13.49 -26.95
C ASP A 39 13.98 -14.50 -25.93
N THR A 40 13.70 -14.31 -24.64
CA THR A 40 14.22 -15.13 -23.56
C THR A 40 13.24 -16.22 -23.13
N HIS A 41 11.93 -15.93 -23.08
CA HIS A 41 10.92 -16.80 -22.46
C HIS A 41 9.88 -17.36 -23.42
N GLY A 42 9.93 -16.98 -24.72
CA GLY A 42 9.01 -17.46 -25.75
C GLY A 42 7.67 -16.71 -25.77
N PRO A 43 6.60 -17.36 -26.29
CA PRO A 43 5.29 -16.73 -26.44
C PRO A 43 4.68 -16.39 -25.06
N ALA A 44 4.13 -15.19 -24.89
CA ALA A 44 3.51 -14.74 -23.67
C ALA A 44 2.55 -13.57 -23.94
N GLU A 45 1.73 -13.24 -22.97
CA GLU A 45 0.98 -11.98 -22.97
C GLU A 45 1.93 -10.81 -22.71
N ALA A 46 1.72 -9.72 -23.47
CA ALA A 46 2.48 -8.50 -23.29
C ALA A 46 1.99 -7.71 -22.06
N THR A 47 2.92 -7.16 -21.31
CA THR A 47 2.72 -6.06 -20.37
C THR A 47 3.75 -4.97 -20.70
N TYR A 48 3.58 -3.77 -20.20
CA TYR A 48 4.39 -2.64 -20.65
C TYR A 48 5.16 -2.01 -19.49
N LEU A 49 6.43 -1.70 -19.73
CA LEU A 49 7.31 -1.00 -18.81
C LEU A 49 7.91 0.24 -19.49
N CYS A 50 8.14 1.31 -18.73
CA CYS A 50 9.02 2.34 -19.22
C CYS A 50 10.47 1.81 -19.35
N ALA A 51 11.17 2.19 -20.39
CA ALA A 51 12.54 1.73 -20.65
C ALA A 51 13.50 1.96 -19.47
N HIS A 52 13.26 3.00 -18.67
CA HIS A 52 14.08 3.29 -17.49
C HIS A 52 14.08 2.15 -16.45
N LEU A 53 12.98 1.42 -16.30
CA LEU A 53 12.91 0.27 -15.38
C LEU A 53 13.74 -0.92 -15.88
N LEU A 54 13.94 -1.01 -17.20
CA LEU A 54 14.75 -2.08 -17.82
C LEU A 54 16.23 -1.73 -17.90
N GLU A 55 16.54 -0.46 -18.13
CA GLU A 55 17.91 0.03 -18.37
C GLU A 55 18.64 0.41 -17.07
N GLN A 56 17.88 0.84 -16.05
CA GLN A 56 18.41 1.30 -14.77
C GLN A 56 17.76 0.49 -13.64
N PRO A 57 18.35 -0.61 -13.24
CA PRO A 57 17.68 -1.61 -12.38
C PRO A 57 17.31 -1.12 -10.97
N VAL A 58 17.82 0.02 -10.51
CA VAL A 58 17.49 0.58 -9.19
C VAL A 58 16.59 1.79 -9.35
N GLN A 59 15.31 1.56 -9.62
CA GLN A 59 14.30 2.61 -9.81
C GLN A 59 13.11 2.38 -8.88
N THR A 60 12.44 3.46 -8.48
CA THR A 60 11.15 3.34 -7.82
C THR A 60 10.10 2.84 -8.81
N TRP A 61 9.36 1.82 -8.44
CA TRP A 61 8.34 1.17 -9.24
C TRP A 61 6.96 1.74 -8.97
N TYR A 62 6.26 2.18 -10.01
CA TYR A 62 4.88 2.63 -9.96
C TYR A 62 4.06 1.80 -10.95
N CYS A 63 2.87 1.41 -10.54
CA CYS A 63 1.89 0.73 -11.39
C CYS A 63 0.50 0.86 -10.76
N ASP A 64 -0.53 0.54 -11.53
CA ASP A 64 -1.85 0.35 -10.99
C ASP A 64 -1.93 -0.89 -10.06
N PRO A 65 -2.95 -0.99 -9.20
CA PRO A 65 -3.16 -2.19 -8.41
C PRO A 65 -3.34 -3.41 -9.32
N PRO A 66 -2.57 -4.49 -9.12
CA PRO A 66 -2.82 -5.74 -9.82
C PRO A 66 -4.26 -6.23 -9.58
N SER A 67 -4.88 -6.77 -10.60
CA SER A 67 -6.20 -7.40 -10.54
C SER A 67 -6.14 -8.83 -11.06
N ALA A 68 -7.23 -9.58 -10.93
CA ALA A 68 -7.31 -10.93 -11.50
C ALA A 68 -7.19 -10.92 -13.03
N ASP A 69 -7.74 -9.88 -13.68
CA ASP A 69 -7.71 -9.71 -15.12
C ASP A 69 -6.40 -9.08 -15.62
N GLN A 70 -5.69 -8.36 -14.76
CA GLN A 70 -4.40 -7.72 -15.06
C GLN A 70 -3.41 -7.93 -13.91
N PRO A 71 -2.83 -9.13 -13.78
CA PRO A 71 -1.90 -9.46 -12.69
C PRO A 71 -0.58 -8.69 -12.79
N HIS A 72 -0.20 -8.26 -14.00
CA HIS A 72 1.00 -7.49 -14.31
C HIS A 72 0.60 -6.18 -14.99
N PRO A 73 0.08 -5.20 -14.23
CA PRO A 73 -0.30 -3.90 -14.81
C PRO A 73 0.93 -3.15 -15.32
N ASP A 74 0.73 -2.29 -16.29
CA ASP A 74 1.79 -1.43 -16.82
C ASP A 74 2.51 -0.68 -15.71
N ALA A 75 3.85 -0.57 -15.82
CA ALA A 75 4.63 0.02 -14.76
C ALA A 75 5.68 1.01 -15.26
N TRP A 76 5.98 1.99 -14.40
CA TRP A 76 6.89 3.09 -14.72
C TRP A 76 7.73 3.53 -13.52
N CYS A 77 8.79 4.28 -13.78
CA CYS A 77 9.72 4.79 -12.77
C CYS A 77 9.28 6.14 -12.20
N ALA A 78 10.01 6.62 -11.19
CA ALA A 78 9.74 7.92 -10.57
C ALA A 78 9.88 9.13 -11.51
N ALA A 79 10.66 9.02 -12.59
CA ALA A 79 10.76 10.10 -13.58
C ALA A 79 9.47 10.20 -14.40
N CYS A 80 8.96 9.05 -14.85
CA CYS A 80 7.69 8.96 -15.57
C CYS A 80 6.50 9.31 -14.68
N GLU A 81 6.55 8.93 -13.42
CA GLU A 81 5.52 9.29 -12.42
C GLU A 81 5.35 10.81 -12.29
N ARG A 82 6.43 11.58 -12.33
CA ARG A 82 6.32 13.05 -12.31
C ARG A 82 5.58 13.61 -13.53
N LEU A 83 5.70 12.97 -14.68
CA LEU A 83 4.95 13.36 -15.89
C LEU A 83 3.46 13.01 -15.74
N PHE A 84 3.17 11.83 -15.21
CA PHE A 84 1.81 11.42 -14.88
C PHE A 84 1.14 12.42 -13.93
N GLN A 85 1.82 12.82 -12.87
CA GLN A 85 1.28 13.75 -11.86
C GLN A 85 0.98 15.14 -12.39
N GLN A 86 1.67 15.60 -13.44
CA GLN A 86 1.40 16.91 -14.03
C GLN A 86 0.05 16.99 -14.73
N GLU A 87 -0.40 15.89 -15.33
CA GLU A 87 -1.65 15.81 -16.09
C GLU A 87 -2.76 15.08 -15.29
N GLY A 88 -2.39 14.29 -14.28
CA GLY A 88 -3.30 13.44 -13.49
C GLY A 88 -3.72 12.15 -14.20
N GLU A 89 -3.33 11.97 -15.47
CA GLU A 89 -3.62 10.80 -16.31
C GLU A 89 -2.53 10.63 -17.39
N TRP A 90 -2.48 9.45 -18.00
CA TRP A 90 -1.71 9.24 -19.22
C TRP A 90 -2.50 9.76 -20.43
N ASN A 91 -1.89 10.59 -21.26
CA ASN A 91 -2.49 11.16 -22.46
C ASN A 91 -1.41 11.52 -23.50
N GLU A 92 -1.82 11.95 -24.71
CA GLU A 92 -0.91 12.27 -25.81
C GLU A 92 0.18 13.31 -25.46
N ARG A 93 -0.04 14.15 -24.44
CA ARG A 93 0.93 15.19 -24.05
C ARG A 93 2.08 14.65 -23.23
N ASN A 94 1.83 13.63 -22.40
CA ASN A 94 2.84 13.07 -21.51
C ASN A 94 3.32 11.67 -21.93
N GLU A 95 2.58 10.95 -22.77
CA GLU A 95 3.00 9.65 -23.32
C GLU A 95 3.98 9.78 -24.48
N GLY A 96 3.84 10.81 -25.33
CA GLY A 96 4.59 10.94 -26.57
C GLY A 96 6.11 11.06 -26.43
N GLY A 97 6.61 11.31 -25.23
CA GLY A 97 8.03 11.34 -24.88
C GLY A 97 8.55 10.12 -24.13
N LEU A 98 7.68 9.13 -23.87
CA LEU A 98 8.04 7.93 -23.10
C LEU A 98 8.55 6.83 -24.03
N ASP A 99 9.68 6.22 -23.68
CA ASP A 99 10.11 4.95 -24.25
C ASP A 99 9.45 3.81 -23.46
N ILE A 100 8.39 3.25 -24.01
CA ILE A 100 7.62 2.16 -23.42
C ILE A 100 7.99 0.86 -24.14
N ARG A 101 8.29 -0.19 -23.38
CA ARG A 101 8.70 -1.50 -23.89
C ARG A 101 7.70 -2.57 -23.49
N ALA A 102 7.28 -3.37 -24.48
CA ALA A 102 6.53 -4.59 -24.22
C ALA A 102 7.46 -5.67 -23.63
N VAL A 103 7.04 -6.33 -22.57
CA VAL A 103 7.76 -7.42 -21.93
C VAL A 103 6.80 -8.56 -21.56
N CYS A 104 7.32 -9.77 -21.40
CA CYS A 104 6.54 -10.88 -20.84
C CYS A 104 6.48 -10.79 -19.30
N HIS A 105 5.58 -11.52 -18.69
CA HIS A 105 5.42 -11.54 -17.22
C HIS A 105 6.70 -11.94 -16.48
N HIS A 106 7.53 -12.82 -17.02
CA HIS A 106 8.83 -13.18 -16.40
C HIS A 106 9.79 -11.99 -16.39
N CYS A 107 9.97 -11.32 -17.54
CA CYS A 107 10.80 -10.11 -17.63
C CYS A 107 10.25 -8.98 -16.74
N TYR A 108 8.92 -8.88 -16.62
CA TYR A 108 8.27 -7.94 -15.72
C TYR A 108 8.65 -8.19 -14.26
N GLU A 109 8.54 -9.44 -13.80
CA GLU A 109 8.90 -9.80 -12.42
C GLU A 109 10.41 -9.66 -12.16
N ASP A 110 11.26 -9.99 -13.14
CA ASP A 110 12.70 -9.78 -13.05
C ASP A 110 13.05 -8.29 -12.93
N ALA A 111 12.44 -7.44 -13.76
CA ALA A 111 12.62 -5.99 -13.69
C ALA A 111 12.09 -5.42 -12.36
N ARG A 112 10.96 -5.92 -11.89
CA ARG A 112 10.40 -5.55 -10.59
C ARG A 112 11.32 -5.95 -9.44
N ALA A 113 11.83 -7.17 -9.44
CA ALA A 113 12.79 -7.64 -8.44
C ALA A 113 14.10 -6.85 -8.47
N ALA A 114 14.58 -6.48 -9.66
CA ALA A 114 15.77 -5.65 -9.83
C ALA A 114 15.56 -4.20 -9.40
N SER A 115 14.34 -3.67 -9.55
CA SER A 115 13.98 -2.32 -9.09
C SER A 115 14.02 -2.19 -7.56
N VAL A 116 13.82 -3.30 -6.87
CA VAL A 116 14.00 -3.43 -5.43
C VAL A 116 15.44 -3.87 -5.19
N LYS A 117 16.34 -2.93 -4.99
CA LYS A 117 17.73 -3.25 -4.65
C LYS A 117 17.73 -4.15 -3.42
N ALA A 118 18.27 -5.34 -3.54
CA ALA A 118 18.50 -6.20 -2.40
C ALA A 118 19.32 -5.41 -1.35
N MET A 119 18.80 -5.32 -0.14
CA MET A 119 19.53 -4.70 0.97
C MET A 119 20.83 -5.49 1.18
N SER A 120 21.94 -4.78 1.46
CA SER A 120 23.17 -5.44 1.90
C SER A 120 22.91 -6.24 3.18
N SER A 121 23.73 -7.23 3.49
CA SER A 121 23.59 -8.01 4.73
C SER A 121 23.59 -7.11 5.98
N GLU A 122 24.36 -6.04 5.96
CA GLU A 122 24.42 -5.05 7.03
C GLU A 122 23.10 -4.28 7.13
N THR A 123 22.58 -3.76 6.00
CA THR A 123 21.29 -3.07 5.96
C THR A 123 20.14 -3.99 6.36
N GLN A 124 20.20 -5.27 5.95
CA GLN A 124 19.22 -6.28 6.35
C GLN A 124 19.21 -6.50 7.87
N ALA A 125 20.39 -6.56 8.50
CA ALA A 125 20.48 -6.67 9.96
C ALA A 125 19.87 -5.44 10.65
N LEU A 126 20.20 -4.24 10.17
CA LEU A 126 19.63 -2.98 10.68
C LEU A 126 18.11 -2.91 10.50
N TRP A 127 17.59 -3.45 9.38
CA TRP A 127 16.15 -3.56 9.15
C TRP A 127 15.48 -4.47 10.19
N VAL A 128 16.04 -5.65 10.44
CA VAL A 128 15.51 -6.59 11.44
C VAL A 128 15.52 -5.98 12.85
N ASP A 129 16.60 -5.29 13.22
CA ASP A 129 16.70 -4.61 14.51
C ASP A 129 15.67 -3.47 14.61
N ALA A 130 15.50 -2.67 13.56
CA ALA A 130 14.52 -1.60 13.50
C ALA A 130 13.07 -2.14 13.62
N VAL A 131 12.74 -3.19 12.88
CA VAL A 131 11.43 -3.86 12.96
C VAL A 131 11.18 -4.37 14.38
N THR A 132 12.16 -5.03 15.00
CA THR A 132 12.03 -5.57 16.36
C THR A 132 11.76 -4.46 17.37
N ALA A 133 12.55 -3.39 17.36
CA ALA A 133 12.38 -2.25 18.26
C ALA A 133 11.02 -1.53 18.03
N CYS A 134 10.61 -1.36 16.78
CA CYS A 134 9.32 -0.77 16.45
C CYS A 134 8.15 -1.63 16.93
N HIS A 135 8.24 -2.96 16.78
CA HIS A 135 7.23 -3.90 17.25
C HIS A 135 7.07 -3.92 18.76
N GLU A 136 8.17 -3.93 19.51
CA GLU A 136 8.14 -3.88 20.96
C GLU A 136 7.43 -2.61 21.46
N ARG A 137 7.81 -1.46 20.88
CA ARG A 137 7.19 -0.17 21.21
C ARG A 137 5.73 -0.09 20.80
N LEU A 138 5.37 -0.62 19.62
CA LEU A 138 3.98 -0.69 19.18
C LEU A 138 3.17 -1.59 20.08
N ALA A 139 3.67 -2.76 20.48
CA ALA A 139 2.97 -3.71 21.33
C ALA A 139 2.62 -3.09 22.70
N GLU A 140 3.53 -2.35 23.32
CA GLU A 140 3.30 -1.64 24.57
C GLU A 140 2.18 -0.59 24.43
N ARG A 141 2.31 0.31 23.46
CA ARG A 141 1.33 1.36 23.19
C ARG A 141 -0.04 0.79 22.79
N GLN A 142 -0.06 -0.23 21.93
CA GLN A 142 -1.27 -0.92 21.49
C GLN A 142 -2.02 -1.58 22.65
N SER A 143 -1.30 -2.20 23.58
CA SER A 143 -1.88 -2.82 24.75
C SER A 143 -2.56 -1.78 25.65
N LEU A 144 -1.89 -0.65 25.90
CA LEU A 144 -2.43 0.44 26.68
C LEU A 144 -3.68 1.06 26.04
N LEU A 145 -3.60 1.35 24.73
CA LEU A 145 -4.70 1.91 23.94
C LEU A 145 -5.92 0.99 23.95
N THR A 146 -5.71 -0.30 23.72
CA THR A 146 -6.77 -1.31 23.69
C THR A 146 -7.43 -1.47 25.08
N ALA A 147 -6.64 -1.47 26.15
CA ALA A 147 -7.17 -1.57 27.52
C ALA A 147 -7.96 -0.32 27.92
N THR A 148 -7.45 0.88 27.58
CA THR A 148 -8.06 2.16 27.94
C THR A 148 -9.39 2.38 27.22
N HIS A 149 -9.43 2.13 25.91
CA HIS A 149 -10.58 2.44 25.05
C HIS A 149 -11.42 1.22 24.71
N LYS A 150 -11.05 0.01 25.18
CA LYS A 150 -11.78 -1.24 24.97
C LYS A 150 -12.12 -1.51 23.49
N LEU A 151 -11.22 -1.18 22.57
CA LEU A 151 -11.47 -1.18 21.13
C LEU A 151 -12.04 -2.51 20.59
N ALA A 152 -11.62 -3.63 21.15
CA ALA A 152 -12.10 -4.96 20.75
C ALA A 152 -13.55 -5.28 21.18
N THR A 153 -14.16 -4.45 22.04
CA THR A 153 -15.52 -4.69 22.56
C THR A 153 -16.61 -3.92 21.83
N HIS A 154 -16.23 -3.04 20.92
CA HIS A 154 -17.21 -2.29 20.14
C HIS A 154 -17.79 -3.15 19.00
N GLU A 155 -19.10 -3.02 18.79
CA GLU A 155 -19.85 -3.84 17.82
C GLU A 155 -19.54 -3.45 16.38
N ARG A 156 -19.20 -2.19 16.17
CA ARG A 156 -19.01 -1.63 14.83
C ARG A 156 -17.89 -0.60 14.82
N TRP A 157 -17.21 -0.50 13.68
CA TRP A 157 -16.34 0.62 13.35
C TRP A 157 -16.75 1.21 11.99
N ASP A 158 -16.58 2.52 11.85
CA ASP A 158 -16.82 3.27 10.61
C ASP A 158 -15.61 4.15 10.34
N TYR A 159 -15.14 4.15 9.08
CA TYR A 159 -14.01 4.95 8.64
C TYR A 159 -14.48 6.04 7.68
N ASP A 160 -14.19 7.28 8.03
CA ASP A 160 -14.46 8.46 7.23
C ASP A 160 -13.15 9.05 6.70
N GLN A 161 -12.97 9.02 5.37
CA GLN A 161 -11.78 9.54 4.70
C GLN A 161 -11.74 11.08 4.69
N GLU A 162 -12.87 11.76 4.65
CA GLU A 162 -12.91 13.23 4.58
C GLU A 162 -12.40 13.84 5.89
N SER A 163 -12.82 13.30 7.00
CA SER A 163 -12.39 13.74 8.33
C SER A 163 -11.14 13.02 8.85
N ALA A 164 -10.65 12.01 8.16
CA ALA A 164 -9.56 11.12 8.63
C ALA A 164 -9.85 10.51 10.00
N THR A 165 -11.08 10.05 10.23
CA THR A 165 -11.51 9.51 11.52
C THR A 165 -12.01 8.08 11.44
N LEU A 166 -11.74 7.33 12.51
CA LEU A 166 -12.25 5.99 12.75
C LEU A 166 -13.16 6.03 13.99
N THR A 167 -14.44 5.77 13.80
CA THR A 167 -15.44 5.81 14.86
C THR A 167 -15.83 4.41 15.28
N PHE A 168 -15.73 4.12 16.58
CA PHE A 168 -16.19 2.87 17.17
C PHE A 168 -17.54 3.11 17.87
N SER A 169 -18.51 2.22 17.61
CA SER A 169 -19.90 2.40 18.06
C SER A 169 -20.47 1.13 18.71
N ASN A 170 -21.42 1.32 19.62
CA ASN A 170 -22.24 0.26 20.20
C ASN A 170 -23.72 0.61 20.02
N ALA A 171 -24.54 -0.32 19.55
CA ALA A 171 -25.96 -0.10 19.26
C ALA A 171 -26.22 1.17 18.40
N GLY A 172 -25.30 1.47 17.46
CA GLY A 172 -25.38 2.64 16.59
C GLY A 172 -24.99 3.99 17.26
N VAL A 173 -24.56 3.97 18.51
CA VAL A 173 -24.12 5.18 19.23
C VAL A 173 -22.58 5.22 19.21
N PRO A 174 -21.94 6.30 18.74
CA PRO A 174 -20.51 6.49 18.84
C PRO A 174 -20.02 6.41 20.28
N ALA A 175 -18.97 5.64 20.52
CA ALA A 175 -18.37 5.47 21.83
C ALA A 175 -16.95 6.04 21.89
N VAL A 176 -16.17 5.80 20.83
CA VAL A 176 -14.78 6.23 20.71
C VAL A 176 -14.54 6.75 19.31
N VAL A 177 -13.78 7.83 19.17
CA VAL A 177 -13.33 8.38 17.90
C VAL A 177 -11.80 8.46 17.89
N ALA A 178 -11.18 7.94 16.86
CA ALA A 178 -9.74 8.02 16.65
C ALA A 178 -9.45 8.86 15.40
N ASP A 179 -8.48 9.76 15.52
CA ASP A 179 -7.88 10.46 14.38
C ASP A 179 -6.83 9.53 13.79
N VAL A 180 -6.89 9.28 12.48
CA VAL A 180 -6.07 8.26 11.85
C VAL A 180 -5.30 8.79 10.65
N GLU A 181 -4.15 8.14 10.39
CA GLU A 181 -3.39 8.24 9.14
C GLU A 181 -3.44 6.88 8.44
N PHE A 182 -3.82 6.84 7.18
CA PHE A 182 -3.82 5.60 6.42
C PHE A 182 -2.39 5.22 6.05
N ILE A 183 -1.93 4.07 6.52
CA ILE A 183 -0.57 3.58 6.28
C ILE A 183 -0.49 2.88 4.91
N GLY A 184 -1.38 1.94 4.68
CA GLY A 184 -1.38 1.13 3.48
C GLY A 184 -2.37 -0.02 3.54
N SER A 185 -2.35 -0.85 2.53
CA SER A 185 -3.23 -2.01 2.43
C SER A 185 -2.48 -3.25 1.97
N ILE A 186 -2.99 -4.43 2.31
CA ILE A 186 -2.53 -5.69 1.77
C ILE A 186 -3.68 -6.42 1.09
N SER A 187 -3.40 -6.96 -0.10
CA SER A 187 -4.34 -7.82 -0.83
C SER A 187 -4.05 -9.28 -0.51
N ASN A 188 -5.07 -10.03 -0.11
CA ASN A 188 -4.99 -11.48 0.10
C ASN A 188 -4.79 -12.25 -1.20
N THR A 189 -5.26 -11.72 -2.34
CA THR A 189 -5.15 -12.37 -3.65
C THR A 189 -3.73 -12.28 -4.20
N SER A 190 -3.11 -11.11 -4.13
CA SER A 190 -1.77 -10.90 -4.72
C SER A 190 -0.64 -11.02 -3.69
N GLY A 191 -0.93 -11.05 -2.39
CA GLY A 191 0.08 -10.95 -1.34
C GLY A 191 0.90 -9.65 -1.46
N THR A 192 0.28 -8.56 -1.90
CA THR A 192 0.98 -7.31 -2.16
C THR A 192 0.54 -6.25 -1.16
N TRP A 193 1.50 -5.68 -0.46
CA TRP A 193 1.37 -4.45 0.30
C TRP A 193 1.44 -3.26 -0.65
N ARG A 194 0.55 -2.27 -0.45
CA ARG A 194 0.60 -0.98 -1.12
C ARG A 194 0.60 0.14 -0.09
N TRP A 195 1.60 1.01 -0.19
CA TRP A 195 1.70 2.19 0.65
C TRP A 195 0.65 3.24 0.25
N SER A 196 0.10 3.94 1.24
CA SER A 196 -0.85 5.02 1.00
C SER A 196 -0.24 6.20 0.23
N TRP A 197 1.04 6.52 0.46
CA TRP A 197 1.74 7.56 -0.29
C TRP A 197 1.87 7.27 -1.80
N ALA A 198 1.65 6.03 -2.21
CA ALA A 198 1.62 5.61 -3.62
C ALA A 198 0.20 5.55 -4.20
N ASN A 199 -0.80 5.96 -3.43
CA ASN A 199 -2.20 5.94 -3.85
C ASN A 199 -2.74 7.37 -3.93
N PHE A 200 -2.67 7.97 -5.10
CA PHE A 200 -3.06 9.36 -5.37
C PHE A 200 -4.57 9.61 -5.31
N HIS A 201 -5.38 8.56 -5.27
CA HIS A 201 -6.84 8.67 -5.17
C HIS A 201 -7.34 8.81 -3.73
N LEU A 202 -6.44 8.76 -2.75
CA LEU A 202 -6.81 8.94 -1.36
C LEU A 202 -6.95 10.43 -1.02
N HIS A 203 -7.89 10.72 -0.13
CA HIS A 203 -8.08 12.09 0.35
C HIS A 203 -6.80 12.57 1.08
N PRO A 204 -6.33 13.82 0.84
CA PRO A 204 -5.10 14.33 1.47
C PRO A 204 -5.10 14.26 3.00
N ASN A 205 -6.26 14.36 3.64
CA ASN A 205 -6.37 14.30 5.10
C ASN A 205 -5.98 12.94 5.68
N VAL A 206 -6.12 11.84 4.90
CA VAL A 206 -5.82 10.48 5.39
C VAL A 206 -4.40 10.02 5.07
N VAL A 207 -3.64 10.84 4.31
CA VAL A 207 -2.25 10.51 3.89
C VAL A 207 -1.27 11.66 4.15
N GLY A 208 -1.62 12.58 5.04
CA GLY A 208 -0.88 13.84 5.20
C GLY A 208 0.57 13.67 5.65
N ARG A 209 0.89 12.67 6.47
CA ARG A 209 2.20 12.48 7.09
C ARG A 209 2.97 11.26 6.58
N ILE A 210 2.32 10.37 5.86
CA ILE A 210 2.92 9.07 5.49
C ILE A 210 4.19 9.20 4.63
N SER A 211 4.38 10.32 3.94
CA SER A 211 5.62 10.61 3.20
C SER A 211 6.87 10.54 4.09
N ALA A 212 6.76 10.84 5.39
CA ALA A 212 7.85 10.71 6.34
C ALA A 212 8.39 9.28 6.46
N VAL A 213 7.52 8.28 6.31
CA VAL A 213 7.91 6.86 6.30
C VAL A 213 8.81 6.54 5.10
N ARG A 214 8.47 7.09 3.93
CA ARG A 214 9.28 6.94 2.73
C ARG A 214 10.65 7.64 2.87
N GLU A 215 10.69 8.82 3.45
CA GLU A 215 11.95 9.52 3.70
C GLU A 215 12.81 8.75 4.71
N TYR A 216 12.22 8.26 5.79
CA TYR A 216 12.91 7.40 6.75
C TYR A 216 13.51 6.16 6.06
N GLY A 217 12.76 5.53 5.15
CA GLY A 217 13.25 4.42 4.34
C GLY A 217 14.45 4.79 3.44
N ARG A 218 14.45 6.00 2.86
CA ARG A 218 15.58 6.50 2.06
C ARG A 218 16.83 6.74 2.89
N GLU A 219 16.69 7.39 4.04
CA GLU A 219 17.79 7.69 4.95
C GLU A 219 18.49 6.43 5.46
N HIS A 220 17.71 5.39 5.74
CA HIS A 220 18.22 4.12 6.28
C HIS A 220 18.47 3.05 5.23
N HIS A 221 18.20 3.34 3.95
CA HIS A 221 18.29 2.39 2.83
C HIS A 221 17.36 1.16 2.99
N PHE A 222 16.23 1.33 3.66
CA PHE A 222 15.23 0.28 3.85
C PHE A 222 14.31 0.17 2.62
N ALA A 223 14.66 -0.74 1.71
CA ALA A 223 13.94 -0.93 0.46
C ALA A 223 12.41 -1.10 0.61
N PRO A 224 11.88 -1.86 1.60
CA PRO A 224 10.44 -2.02 1.76
C PRO A 224 9.65 -0.72 1.97
N LEU A 225 10.29 0.32 2.48
CA LEU A 225 9.65 1.61 2.78
C LEU A 225 9.70 2.60 1.61
N VAL A 226 10.55 2.37 0.61
CA VAL A 226 10.78 3.33 -0.48
C VAL A 226 10.09 2.95 -1.79
N VAL A 227 9.63 1.71 -1.90
CA VAL A 227 8.89 1.24 -3.08
C VAL A 227 7.38 1.35 -2.85
N PRO A 228 6.59 1.71 -3.87
CA PRO A 228 5.14 1.90 -3.73
C PRO A 228 4.40 0.62 -3.36
N GLN A 229 4.91 -0.52 -3.79
CA GLN A 229 4.37 -1.84 -3.52
C GLN A 229 5.47 -2.78 -3.05
N TRP A 230 5.10 -3.73 -2.18
CA TRP A 230 6.01 -4.73 -1.64
C TRP A 230 5.31 -6.07 -1.54
N LYS A 231 5.95 -7.15 -1.96
CA LYS A 231 5.39 -8.48 -1.76
C LYS A 231 5.51 -8.83 -0.28
N ALA A 232 4.38 -9.01 0.37
CA ALA A 232 4.28 -9.27 1.79
C ALA A 232 3.12 -10.24 2.06
N ASP A 233 3.11 -10.84 3.23
CA ASP A 233 1.93 -11.49 3.77
C ASP A 233 1.34 -10.65 4.93
N VAL A 234 0.31 -11.16 5.60
CA VAL A 234 -0.32 -10.43 6.71
C VAL A 234 0.66 -10.19 7.87
N VAL A 235 1.66 -11.06 8.04
CA VAL A 235 2.67 -10.93 9.10
C VAL A 235 3.66 -9.83 8.72
N ASP A 236 4.20 -9.87 7.51
CA ASP A 236 5.14 -8.87 6.99
C ASP A 236 4.49 -7.48 6.89
N ALA A 237 3.18 -7.42 6.61
CA ALA A 237 2.43 -6.18 6.64
C ALA A 237 2.42 -5.53 8.04
N TRP A 238 2.42 -6.34 9.10
CA TRP A 238 2.57 -5.82 10.46
C TRP A 238 3.96 -5.25 10.73
N GLU A 239 5.01 -5.82 10.13
CA GLU A 239 6.36 -5.26 10.19
C GLU A 239 6.39 -3.86 9.56
N LEU A 240 5.84 -3.74 8.36
CA LEU A 240 5.73 -2.47 7.66
C LEU A 240 4.88 -1.44 8.42
N ALA A 241 3.72 -1.86 8.91
CA ALA A 241 2.83 -1.01 9.69
C ALA A 241 3.43 -0.59 11.04
N GLY A 242 4.20 -1.46 11.68
CA GLY A 242 4.90 -1.18 12.94
C GLY A 242 5.98 -0.11 12.78
N VAL A 243 6.79 -0.21 11.73
CA VAL A 243 7.80 0.81 11.43
C VAL A 243 7.11 2.14 11.04
N ALA A 244 6.05 2.09 10.25
CA ALA A 244 5.28 3.29 9.92
C ALA A 244 4.70 3.96 11.17
N ALA A 245 4.10 3.20 12.07
CA ALA A 245 3.57 3.71 13.33
C ALA A 245 4.65 4.35 14.22
N TYR A 246 5.85 3.78 14.22
CA TYR A 246 6.99 4.34 14.93
C TYR A 246 7.40 5.70 14.35
N VAL A 247 7.60 5.78 13.03
CA VAL A 247 7.99 7.02 12.34
C VAL A 247 6.95 8.12 12.48
N LEU A 248 5.67 7.75 12.46
CA LEU A 248 4.55 8.67 12.62
C LEU A 248 4.26 9.04 14.08
N GLU A 249 4.98 8.44 15.04
CA GLU A 249 4.74 8.58 16.48
C GLU A 249 3.32 8.18 16.91
N ALA A 250 2.70 7.24 16.19
CA ALA A 250 1.35 6.80 16.43
C ALA A 250 1.17 6.15 17.82
N GLN A 251 -0.05 6.23 18.35
CA GLN A 251 -0.43 5.58 19.61
C GLN A 251 -0.72 4.08 19.42
N GLY A 252 -1.02 3.65 18.20
CA GLY A 252 -1.30 2.28 17.84
C GLY A 252 -1.61 2.14 16.35
N VAL A 253 -1.94 0.92 15.94
CA VAL A 253 -2.38 0.59 14.58
C VAL A 253 -3.69 -0.14 14.63
N TYR A 254 -4.65 0.29 13.85
CA TYR A 254 -5.88 -0.44 13.61
C TYR A 254 -5.81 -1.14 12.25
N ARG A 255 -6.06 -2.45 12.25
CA ARG A 255 -6.16 -3.26 11.02
C ARG A 255 -7.63 -3.54 10.72
N ALA A 256 -8.14 -2.92 9.67
CA ALA A 256 -9.52 -3.07 9.24
C ALA A 256 -9.62 -4.15 8.15
N PRO A 257 -10.51 -5.15 8.27
CA PRO A 257 -10.74 -6.12 7.21
C PRO A 257 -11.47 -5.46 6.03
N THR A 258 -11.16 -5.94 4.81
CA THR A 258 -11.87 -5.63 3.58
C THR A 258 -12.27 -6.93 2.88
N ASP A 259 -12.99 -6.83 1.77
CA ASP A 259 -13.40 -8.03 1.00
C ASP A 259 -12.20 -8.82 0.46
N ASN A 260 -11.07 -8.16 0.22
CA ASN A 260 -9.87 -8.79 -0.36
C ASN A 260 -8.59 -8.47 0.42
N GLY A 261 -8.66 -8.34 1.73
CA GLY A 261 -7.45 -8.12 2.52
C GLY A 261 -7.66 -7.23 3.72
N TYR A 262 -6.72 -6.33 3.95
CA TYR A 262 -6.74 -5.45 5.12
C TYR A 262 -6.24 -4.04 4.79
N LEU A 263 -6.85 -3.05 5.46
CA LEU A 263 -6.31 -1.70 5.57
C LEU A 263 -5.59 -1.55 6.90
N PHE A 264 -4.50 -0.79 6.91
CA PHE A 264 -3.76 -0.46 8.12
C PHE A 264 -3.78 1.05 8.34
N MET A 265 -4.22 1.46 9.51
CA MET A 265 -4.37 2.85 9.92
C MET A 265 -3.60 3.11 11.21
N ALA A 266 -2.71 4.10 11.19
CA ALA A 266 -2.06 4.59 12.39
C ALA A 266 -3.04 5.44 13.19
N ILE A 267 -3.20 5.15 14.48
CA ILE A 267 -4.00 5.94 15.40
C ILE A 267 -3.13 7.08 15.93
N MET A 268 -3.42 8.29 15.48
CA MET A 268 -2.67 9.48 15.84
C MET A 268 -3.19 10.14 17.12
N GLY A 269 -4.48 10.03 17.36
CA GLY A 269 -5.18 10.50 18.54
C GLY A 269 -6.43 9.68 18.78
N ILE A 270 -6.89 9.62 20.03
CA ILE A 270 -8.10 8.88 20.37
C ILE A 270 -8.81 9.55 21.55
N ARG A 271 -10.14 9.59 21.48
CA ARG A 271 -10.99 10.21 22.50
C ARG A 271 -12.33 9.49 22.62
N SER A 272 -12.95 9.61 23.78
CA SER A 272 -14.37 9.22 23.91
C SER A 272 -15.25 10.10 23.03
N ALA A 273 -16.26 9.52 22.41
CA ALA A 273 -17.29 10.31 21.74
C ALA A 273 -18.08 11.09 22.79
N ALA A 274 -18.40 12.33 22.48
CA ALA A 274 -19.13 13.22 23.40
C ALA A 274 -20.61 12.85 23.46
#